data_1cdacf373f47c40ab3b0e60cad96466e
#
_entry.id   1cdacf373f47c40ab3b0e60cad96466e
#
_cell.length_a   1.000
_cell.length_b   1.000
_cell.length_c   1.000
_cell.angle_alpha   90.00
_cell.angle_beta   90.00
_cell.angle_gamma   90.00
#
_symmetry.space_group_name_H-M   'P 1'
#
loop_
_entity.id
_entity.type
_entity.pdbx_description
1 polymer ?
#
loop_
_entity_poly.entity_id
_entity_poly.type
_entity_poly.pdbx_seq_one_letter_code
_entity_poly.pdbx_strand_id
1 'polypeptide(L)'
;NLDKACLRRFDLKLEFGYLLPEQARNLFKKECALLKVKFDENASKKVSNLGLLAPGDFASVRRQAKFRPIKNGDDFCHRLELEVALKNEKKSVKIGF
;
A
#
# COMPACT_ATOMS: atom_id res chain seq x y z
N ASN A 1 10.02 16.15 -20.65
CA ASN A 1 10.49 14.90 -21.17
C ASN A 1 10.86 13.92 -20.06
N LEU A 2 10.12 12.85 -19.98
CA LEU A 2 10.38 11.83 -19.00
C LEU A 2 11.68 11.11 -19.34
N ASP A 3 12.60 11.08 -18.40
CA ASP A 3 13.82 10.36 -18.66
C ASP A 3 13.60 8.84 -18.55
N LYS A 4 14.55 8.09 -19.09
CA LYS A 4 14.46 6.64 -19.15
C LYS A 4 14.42 5.99 -17.77
N ALA A 5 15.07 6.61 -16.78
CA ALA A 5 15.07 6.07 -15.43
C ALA A 5 13.68 6.10 -14.81
N CYS A 6 12.92 7.17 -15.08
CA CYS A 6 11.55 7.29 -14.62
C CYS A 6 10.66 6.20 -15.23
N LEU A 7 10.79 5.99 -16.51
CA LEU A 7 10.03 4.96 -17.24
C LEU A 7 10.35 3.56 -16.71
N ARG A 8 11.61 3.31 -16.40
CA ARG A 8 12.03 2.02 -15.83
C ARG A 8 11.37 1.75 -14.50
N ARG A 9 11.23 2.79 -13.67
CA ARG A 9 10.57 2.65 -12.38
C ARG A 9 9.12 2.24 -12.54
N PHE A 10 8.42 2.84 -13.50
CA PHE A 10 7.04 2.48 -13.79
C PHE A 10 6.94 1.02 -14.23
N ASP A 11 7.81 0.62 -15.15
CA ASP A 11 7.81 -0.74 -15.66
C ASP A 11 8.04 -1.76 -14.55
N LEU A 12 9.01 -1.49 -13.67
CA LEU A 12 9.30 -2.39 -12.55
C LEU A 12 8.10 -2.53 -11.61
N LYS A 13 7.43 -1.42 -11.30
CA LYS A 13 6.27 -1.47 -10.43
C LYS A 13 5.14 -2.30 -11.05
N LEU A 14 4.88 -2.11 -12.33
CA LEU A 14 3.86 -2.87 -13.03
C LEU A 14 4.22 -4.35 -13.11
N GLU A 15 5.47 -4.64 -13.36
CA GLU A 15 5.96 -6.02 -13.49
C GLU A 15 5.79 -6.81 -12.21
N PHE A 16 6.04 -6.18 -11.05
CA PHE A 16 5.89 -6.85 -9.76
C PHE A 16 4.51 -6.66 -9.13
N GLY A 17 3.61 -5.99 -9.83
CA GLY A 17 2.26 -5.79 -9.33
C GLY A 17 2.13 -4.73 -8.25
N TYR A 18 3.16 -3.90 -8.08
CA TYR A 18 3.10 -2.81 -7.11
C TYR A 18 2.30 -1.64 -7.65
N LEU A 19 1.60 -0.96 -6.75
CA LEU A 19 0.78 0.18 -7.11
C LEU A 19 1.62 1.46 -7.29
N LEU A 20 1.28 2.23 -8.31
CA LEU A 20 1.81 3.58 -8.44
C LEU A 20 1.16 4.46 -7.38
N PRO A 21 1.81 5.59 -6.99
CA PRO A 21 1.27 6.44 -5.93
C PRO A 21 -0.20 6.83 -6.12
N GLU A 22 -0.55 7.21 -7.35
CA GLU A 22 -1.93 7.60 -7.66
C GLU A 22 -2.89 6.42 -7.52
N GLN A 23 -2.48 5.27 -7.98
CA GLN A 23 -3.28 4.05 -7.86
C GLN A 23 -3.49 3.66 -6.40
N ALA A 24 -2.42 3.80 -5.60
CA ALA A 24 -2.51 3.49 -4.17
C ALA A 24 -3.50 4.40 -3.46
N ARG A 25 -3.47 5.70 -3.76
CA ARG A 25 -4.41 6.65 -3.18
C ARG A 25 -5.85 6.35 -3.58
N ASN A 26 -6.07 6.05 -4.85
CA ASN A 26 -7.41 5.75 -5.34
C ASN A 26 -7.96 4.49 -4.70
N LEU A 27 -7.13 3.47 -4.58
CA LEU A 27 -7.53 2.22 -3.95
C LEU A 27 -7.78 2.40 -2.45
N PHE A 28 -6.95 3.19 -1.79
CA PHE A 28 -7.13 3.50 -0.37
C PHE A 28 -8.48 4.18 -0.13
N LYS A 29 -8.80 5.17 -0.96
CA LYS A 29 -10.07 5.87 -0.85
C LYS A 29 -11.26 4.93 -1.07
N LYS A 30 -11.16 4.08 -2.07
CA LYS A 30 -12.20 3.10 -2.38
C LYS A 30 -12.39 2.12 -1.23
N GLU A 31 -11.30 1.61 -0.67
CA GLU A 31 -11.37 0.66 0.45
C GLU A 31 -11.91 1.31 1.71
N CYS A 32 -11.57 2.56 1.96
CA CYS A 32 -12.15 3.29 3.09
C CYS A 32 -13.67 3.35 2.97
N ALA A 33 -14.16 3.62 1.77
CA ALA A 33 -15.60 3.65 1.54
C ALA A 33 -16.25 2.28 1.75
N LEU A 34 -15.61 1.23 1.27
CA LEU A 34 -16.11 -0.14 1.42
C LEU A 34 -16.15 -0.59 2.88
N LEU A 35 -15.15 -0.20 3.65
CA LEU A 35 -15.03 -0.57 5.06
C LEU A 35 -15.76 0.40 5.98
N LYS A 36 -16.36 1.43 5.42
CA LYS A 36 -17.06 2.48 6.17
C LYS A 36 -16.12 3.17 7.17
N VAL A 37 -14.89 3.37 6.74
CA VAL A 37 -13.86 4.05 7.51
C VAL A 37 -13.75 5.48 7.02
N LYS A 38 -13.62 6.42 7.94
CA LYS A 38 -13.49 7.83 7.58
C LYS A 38 -12.20 8.05 6.77
N PHE A 39 -12.33 8.69 5.62
CA PHE A 39 -11.20 9.03 4.77
C PHE A 39 -10.34 10.13 5.42
N ASP A 40 -9.02 9.94 5.36
CA ASP A 40 -8.06 10.90 5.91
C ASP A 40 -7.06 11.27 4.82
N GLU A 41 -7.01 12.55 4.46
CA GLU A 41 -6.09 13.07 3.44
C GLU A 41 -4.63 12.79 3.80
N ASN A 42 -4.25 13.00 5.05
CA ASN A 42 -2.87 12.76 5.49
C ASN A 42 -2.50 11.28 5.37
N ALA A 43 -3.41 10.41 5.76
CA ALA A 43 -3.21 8.98 5.61
C ALA A 43 -3.08 8.60 4.15
N SER A 44 -3.88 9.20 3.29
CA SER A 44 -3.84 8.97 1.85
C SER A 44 -2.47 9.32 1.27
N LYS A 45 -1.90 10.43 1.71
CA LYS A 45 -0.57 10.85 1.28
C LYS A 45 0.49 9.85 1.72
N LYS A 46 0.41 9.38 2.95
CA LYS A 46 1.33 8.36 3.47
C LYS A 46 1.24 7.08 2.66
N VAL A 47 0.02 6.65 2.36
CA VAL A 47 -0.21 5.45 1.57
C VAL A 47 0.41 5.59 0.17
N SER A 48 0.26 6.74 -0.45
CA SER A 48 0.82 6.97 -1.78
C SER A 48 2.35 6.92 -1.80
N ASN A 49 2.98 7.13 -0.65
CA ASN A 49 4.43 7.10 -0.53
C ASN A 49 4.99 5.72 -0.18
N LEU A 50 4.13 4.74 0.05
CA LEU A 50 4.56 3.37 0.31
C LEU A 50 4.97 2.70 -1.00
N GLY A 51 6.24 2.47 -1.17
CA GLY A 51 6.79 2.05 -2.44
C GLY A 51 6.51 0.62 -2.86
N LEU A 52 6.19 -0.26 -1.93
CA LEU A 52 6.00 -1.68 -2.18
C LEU A 52 4.57 -2.15 -1.98
N LEU A 53 3.63 -1.23 -2.09
CA LEU A 53 2.23 -1.54 -1.85
C LEU A 53 1.60 -2.20 -3.07
N ALA A 54 0.87 -3.29 -2.84
CA ALA A 54 0.18 -4.03 -3.89
C ALA A 54 -1.29 -4.21 -3.53
N PRO A 55 -2.15 -4.51 -4.51
CA PRO A 55 -3.58 -4.73 -4.22
C PRO A 55 -3.81 -5.82 -3.17
N GLY A 56 -2.96 -6.84 -3.14
CA GLY A 56 -3.06 -7.91 -2.15
C GLY A 56 -2.91 -7.45 -0.71
N ASP A 57 -2.16 -6.35 -0.50
CA ASP A 57 -1.99 -5.80 0.83
C ASP A 57 -3.30 -5.23 1.36
N PHE A 58 -4.06 -4.56 0.49
CA PHE A 58 -5.40 -4.06 0.85
C PHE A 58 -6.34 -5.22 1.17
N ALA A 59 -6.28 -6.28 0.38
CA ALA A 59 -7.11 -7.46 0.62
C ALA A 59 -6.75 -8.12 1.96
N SER A 60 -5.47 -8.19 2.28
CA SER A 60 -4.99 -8.75 3.53
C SER A 60 -5.52 -7.96 4.72
N VAL A 61 -5.39 -6.64 4.67
CA VAL A 61 -5.88 -5.76 5.74
C VAL A 61 -7.39 -5.86 5.88
N ARG A 62 -8.10 -5.91 4.76
CA ARG A 62 -9.56 -6.05 4.75
C ARG A 62 -9.99 -7.34 5.45
N ARG A 63 -9.29 -8.44 5.20
CA ARG A 63 -9.57 -9.71 5.89
C ARG A 63 -9.32 -9.61 7.39
N GLN A 64 -8.24 -8.95 7.76
CA GLN A 64 -7.92 -8.75 9.18
C GLN A 64 -8.96 -7.88 9.87
N ALA A 65 -9.56 -6.95 9.14
CA ALA A 65 -10.56 -6.06 9.69
C ALA A 65 -11.81 -6.79 10.20
N LYS A 66 -12.04 -8.01 9.75
CA LYS A 66 -13.14 -8.83 10.26
C LYS A 66 -12.93 -9.22 11.71
N PHE A 67 -11.69 -9.37 12.13
CA PHE A 67 -11.33 -9.76 13.50
C PHE A 67 -10.90 -8.56 14.34
N ARG A 68 -10.27 -7.58 13.69
CA ARG A 68 -9.76 -6.37 14.32
C ARG A 68 -10.21 -5.18 13.48
N PRO A 69 -11.40 -4.63 13.76
CA PRO A 69 -11.96 -3.53 12.97
C PRO A 69 -11.02 -2.34 12.88
N ILE A 70 -11.00 -1.73 11.71
CA ILE A 70 -10.19 -0.54 11.46
C ILE A 70 -10.92 0.65 12.04
N LYS A 71 -10.23 1.43 12.88
CA LYS A 71 -10.84 2.55 13.61
C LYS A 71 -11.04 3.78 12.73
N ASN A 72 -10.05 4.12 11.91
CA ASN A 72 -10.07 5.30 11.05
C ASN A 72 -9.06 5.14 9.93
N GLY A 73 -8.93 6.19 9.10
CA GLY A 73 -8.00 6.17 7.97
C GLY A 73 -6.55 6.04 8.38
N ASP A 74 -6.19 6.67 9.49
CA ASP A 74 -4.82 6.59 9.99
C ASP A 74 -4.46 5.16 10.43
N ASP A 75 -5.39 4.50 11.13
CA ASP A 75 -5.23 3.11 11.52
C ASP A 75 -5.08 2.20 10.30
N PHE A 76 -5.88 2.45 9.27
CA PHE A 76 -5.80 1.72 8.02
C PHE A 76 -4.42 1.88 7.37
N CYS A 77 -3.95 3.12 7.30
CA CYS A 77 -2.62 3.43 6.78
C CYS A 77 -1.54 2.68 7.55
N HIS A 78 -1.63 2.69 8.88
CA HIS A 78 -0.67 2.00 9.75
C HIS A 78 -0.61 0.51 9.43
N ARG A 79 -1.76 -0.12 9.24
CA ARG A 79 -1.82 -1.54 8.90
C ARG A 79 -1.19 -1.83 7.55
N LEU A 80 -1.38 -0.94 6.57
CA LEU A 80 -0.74 -1.07 5.27
C LEU A 80 0.78 -0.92 5.39
N GLU A 81 1.23 0.00 6.24
CA GLU A 81 2.65 0.17 6.52
C GLU A 81 3.26 -1.11 7.09
N LEU A 82 2.53 -1.79 7.97
CA LEU A 82 2.99 -3.06 8.53
C LEU A 82 3.11 -4.15 7.46
N GLU A 83 2.19 -4.19 6.52
CA GLU A 83 2.26 -5.16 5.42
C GLU A 83 3.50 -4.92 4.55
N VAL A 84 3.80 -3.66 4.26
CA VAL A 84 4.98 -3.31 3.49
C VAL A 84 6.26 -3.64 4.26
N ALA A 85 6.26 -3.38 5.56
CA ALA A 85 7.40 -3.70 6.42
C ALA A 85 7.70 -5.19 6.43
N LEU A 86 6.67 -6.03 6.48
CA LEU A 86 6.83 -7.48 6.43
C LEU A 86 7.47 -7.94 5.12
N LYS A 87 7.10 -7.31 4.02
CA LYS A 87 7.73 -7.60 2.73
C LYS A 87 9.20 -7.29 2.74
N ASN A 88 9.56 -6.13 3.30
CA ASN A 88 10.95 -5.71 3.39
C ASN A 88 11.77 -6.68 4.24
N GLU A 89 11.22 -7.12 5.36
CA GLU A 89 11.88 -8.10 6.23
C GLU A 89 12.13 -9.41 5.50
N LYS A 90 11.12 -9.92 4.79
CA LYS A 90 11.26 -11.14 4.02
C LYS A 90 12.33 -11.00 2.94
N LYS A 91 12.38 -9.85 2.29
CA LYS A 91 13.39 -9.55 1.28
C LYS A 91 14.78 -9.56 1.89
N SER A 92 14.93 -8.91 3.04
CA SER A 92 16.20 -8.84 3.75
C SER A 92 16.69 -10.20 4.15
N VAL A 93 15.82 -11.05 4.68
CA VAL A 93 16.17 -12.41 5.07
C VAL A 93 16.63 -13.23 3.86
N LYS A 94 15.94 -13.07 2.75
CA LYS A 94 16.31 -13.75 1.50
C LYS A 94 17.69 -13.34 1.01
N ILE A 95 17.99 -12.07 1.11
CA ILE A 95 19.25 -11.50 0.63
C ILE A 95 20.39 -11.78 1.62
N GLY A 96 20.06 -11.99 2.87
CA GLY A 96 21.00 -12.19 3.95
C GLY A 96 21.84 -13.47 3.86
N PHE A 97 21.60 -14.26 2.87
CA PHE A 97 22.43 -15.43 2.59
C PHE A 97 23.67 -15.04 1.80
#